data_88723a8fbb9a452606a8de242edaba1e
#
_entry.id   88723a8fbb9a452606a8de242edaba1e
#
_cell.length_a   1.000
_cell.length_b   1.000
_cell.length_c   1.000
_cell.angle_alpha   90.00
_cell.angle_beta   90.00
_cell.angle_gamma   90.00
#
_symmetry.space_group_name_H-M   'P 1'
#
loop_
_entity.id
_entity.type
_entity.pdbx_description
1 polymer ?
#
loop_
_entity_poly.entity_id
_entity_poly.type
_entity_poly.pdbx_seq_one_letter_code
_entity_poly.pdbx_strand_id
1 'polypeptide(L)'
;MALLSAAVLVGLMAHPGAAVNVPQAVVVSSNPADWTPHVLDGKVAAIVQVGNKMVAGGQFTRVASAAAPTTAIPRSNIFAFDATTGAIDTAFAPVLDGQVEALAVAPDGLHVFAGGSFTKINGVAQKSLVKLRLSDGARITAFKGKTNARVKDMAVSGGRLYIGGTFKTANGVTRSALAAVDPVTGALSADVNLAITGPRNGTVNIDKFDITPDGTRMIAIGNWTYVAGLQRDQIVMLNLATSPVTVTDWATTRYQQQCARVFDTYMRDVDISPDGSYFVVGTTGAYRAGSLCDAAARWETGATGSGQQPTWVDYTGGDTLYSVAVTGTAVYVGGHQRWMNNSSAADRAGPGAVAREGIAALDPVNGLPLSWNPGRDRGVGAFALVATAQGLWIGSDTDRIGRYEYHGRIAFMPLAGGTPVPESKVGTLPGDLFRLGTDGTMTRRPFDGTTLGTPSTVTTGVDWSTIRGAFVVSGRLYTGHADGTMTVRDFDGTTAGFTTPVNLNGLTSTQFPISRITGMFFWNGRLYYTLTGDTRLYYRWFTPESNTLGADTFTASGTTDGRNWSTVTGMTMASGRLIYATTSTLSSVAFTGGVPTGTITVHDTGSWPSRGLLVLNLPT
;
A
#
# COMPACT_ATOMS: atom_id res chain seq x y z
N MET A 1 31.54 -37.32 0.13
CA MET A 1 30.40 -37.22 -0.81
C MET A 1 29.64 -35.95 -0.45
N ALA A 2 29.89 -34.88 -1.17
CA ALA A 2 29.21 -33.60 -0.95
C ALA A 2 28.03 -33.51 -1.91
N LEU A 3 26.81 -33.40 -1.37
CA LEU A 3 25.60 -33.14 -2.14
C LEU A 3 25.51 -31.63 -2.42
N LEU A 4 25.71 -31.26 -3.68
CA LEU A 4 25.35 -29.95 -4.19
C LEU A 4 23.81 -29.90 -4.34
N SER A 5 23.16 -29.06 -3.56
CA SER A 5 21.76 -28.69 -3.80
C SER A 5 21.73 -27.62 -4.88
N ALA A 6 21.28 -27.99 -6.08
CA ALA A 6 21.00 -27.03 -7.14
C ALA A 6 19.68 -26.34 -6.84
N ALA A 7 19.72 -25.05 -6.53
CA ALA A 7 18.55 -24.18 -6.50
C ALA A 7 18.08 -23.96 -7.95
N VAL A 8 16.91 -24.52 -8.28
CA VAL A 8 16.22 -24.24 -9.54
C VAL A 8 15.62 -22.83 -9.42
N LEU A 9 16.28 -21.85 -10.04
CA LEU A 9 15.64 -20.56 -10.33
C LEU A 9 14.55 -20.82 -11.38
N VAL A 10 13.29 -20.89 -10.93
CA VAL A 10 12.15 -20.77 -11.84
C VAL A 10 12.08 -19.30 -12.28
N GLY A 11 12.66 -19.00 -13.43
CA GLY A 11 12.49 -17.73 -14.10
C GLY A 11 10.99 -17.56 -14.44
N LEU A 12 10.29 -16.71 -13.72
CA LEU A 12 8.99 -16.19 -14.14
C LEU A 12 9.22 -15.44 -15.45
N MET A 13 8.86 -16.08 -16.56
CA MET A 13 8.73 -15.40 -17.85
C MET A 13 7.59 -14.40 -17.70
N ALA A 14 7.91 -13.12 -17.50
CA ALA A 14 6.92 -12.04 -17.59
C ALA A 14 6.28 -12.12 -18.98
N HIS A 15 4.99 -12.36 -19.03
CA HIS A 15 4.22 -12.28 -20.28
C HIS A 15 4.20 -10.80 -20.67
N PRO A 16 4.68 -10.42 -21.85
CA PRO A 16 4.57 -9.03 -22.31
C PRO A 16 3.09 -8.72 -22.53
N GLY A 17 2.52 -7.84 -21.74
CA GLY A 17 1.15 -7.40 -21.97
C GLY A 17 0.30 -6.97 -20.78
N ALA A 18 0.68 -7.31 -19.56
CA ALA A 18 0.05 -6.73 -18.37
C ALA A 18 0.91 -5.59 -17.84
N ALA A 19 0.30 -4.53 -17.34
CA ALA A 19 0.97 -3.65 -16.39
C ALA A 19 1.13 -4.50 -15.10
N VAL A 20 2.10 -5.38 -15.09
CA VAL A 20 2.39 -6.22 -13.93
C VAL A 20 3.20 -5.34 -12.99
N ASN A 21 2.69 -5.10 -11.80
CA ASN A 21 3.47 -4.50 -10.75
C ASN A 21 4.76 -5.27 -10.56
N VAL A 22 5.87 -4.57 -10.72
CA VAL A 22 7.18 -5.19 -10.59
C VAL A 22 7.55 -5.17 -9.12
N PRO A 23 7.91 -6.34 -8.53
CA PRO A 23 8.40 -6.37 -7.16
C PRO A 23 9.69 -5.55 -7.05
N GLN A 24 9.78 -4.73 -6.02
CA GLN A 24 10.96 -3.91 -5.73
C GLN A 24 11.54 -4.34 -4.38
N ALA A 25 12.88 -4.45 -4.31
CA ALA A 25 13.57 -4.89 -3.09
C ALA A 25 13.78 -3.76 -2.07
N VAL A 26 13.62 -2.51 -2.50
CA VAL A 26 13.83 -1.30 -1.68
C VAL A 26 12.73 -0.28 -1.98
N VAL A 27 12.50 0.64 -1.06
CA VAL A 27 11.76 1.87 -1.33
C VAL A 27 12.62 2.74 -2.25
N VAL A 28 12.02 3.32 -3.28
CA VAL A 28 12.75 4.16 -4.26
C VAL A 28 13.45 5.36 -3.59
N SER A 29 14.45 5.91 -4.25
CA SER A 29 15.11 7.16 -3.82
C SER A 29 14.08 8.28 -3.64
N SER A 30 14.29 9.16 -2.66
CA SER A 30 13.51 10.40 -2.53
C SER A 30 14.01 11.52 -3.46
N ASN A 31 15.12 11.29 -4.15
CA ASN A 31 15.68 12.22 -5.14
C ASN A 31 15.26 11.76 -6.54
N PRO A 32 14.47 12.54 -7.29
CA PRO A 32 14.06 12.19 -8.65
C PRO A 32 15.25 12.27 -9.63
N ALA A 33 15.11 11.60 -10.77
CA ALA A 33 16.14 11.62 -11.81
C ALA A 33 16.02 12.90 -12.66
N ASP A 34 17.12 13.64 -12.80
CA ASP A 34 17.18 14.94 -13.50
C ASP A 34 16.91 14.86 -15.01
N TRP A 35 17.04 13.69 -15.61
CA TRP A 35 16.91 13.48 -17.06
C TRP A 35 15.46 13.30 -17.54
N THR A 36 14.47 13.29 -16.65
CA THR A 36 13.07 13.11 -17.07
C THR A 36 12.57 14.27 -17.94
N PRO A 37 11.82 14.00 -19.04
CA PRO A 37 11.20 15.07 -19.81
C PRO A 37 10.15 15.81 -18.99
N HIS A 38 9.73 16.97 -19.45
CA HIS A 38 8.70 17.79 -18.81
C HIS A 38 7.44 17.85 -19.67
N VAL A 39 6.28 17.78 -19.05
CA VAL A 39 4.99 18.16 -19.62
C VAL A 39 4.68 19.59 -19.15
N LEU A 40 4.51 20.52 -20.07
CA LEU A 40 4.51 21.96 -19.75
C LEU A 40 3.14 22.53 -19.37
N ASP A 41 2.07 21.79 -19.64
CA ASP A 41 0.69 22.18 -19.32
C ASP A 41 -0.19 20.98 -18.99
N GLY A 42 -1.35 21.22 -18.39
CA GLY A 42 -2.34 20.19 -18.10
C GLY A 42 -1.87 19.15 -17.09
N LYS A 43 -1.98 17.86 -17.43
CA LYS A 43 -1.65 16.75 -16.53
C LYS A 43 -1.25 15.46 -17.27
N VAL A 44 -0.46 14.62 -16.62
CA VAL A 44 -0.18 13.24 -17.00
C VAL A 44 -1.09 12.31 -16.20
N ALA A 45 -1.89 11.49 -16.89
CA ALA A 45 -2.92 10.63 -16.29
C ALA A 45 -2.65 9.12 -16.43
N ALA A 46 -1.80 8.73 -17.39
CA ALA A 46 -1.42 7.34 -17.62
C ALA A 46 0.02 7.26 -18.13
N ILE A 47 0.74 6.24 -17.70
CA ILE A 47 2.12 5.95 -18.11
C ILE A 47 2.24 4.44 -18.31
N VAL A 48 2.93 4.00 -19.37
CA VAL A 48 3.31 2.59 -19.56
C VAL A 48 4.73 2.49 -20.09
N GLN A 49 5.41 1.40 -19.75
CA GLN A 49 6.73 1.06 -20.29
C GLN A 49 6.63 -0.06 -21.30
N VAL A 50 7.30 0.08 -22.45
CA VAL A 50 7.43 -0.96 -23.47
C VAL A 50 8.91 -1.08 -23.87
N GLY A 51 9.58 -2.09 -23.35
CA GLY A 51 11.03 -2.20 -23.49
C GLY A 51 11.74 -0.97 -22.91
N ASN A 52 12.58 -0.29 -23.71
CA ASN A 52 13.24 0.95 -23.33
C ASN A 52 12.45 2.23 -23.69
N LYS A 53 11.18 2.11 -23.98
CA LYS A 53 10.33 3.26 -24.34
C LYS A 53 9.24 3.46 -23.27
N MET A 54 9.11 4.68 -22.79
CA MET A 54 7.97 5.13 -22.01
C MET A 54 6.95 5.80 -22.91
N VAL A 55 5.67 5.55 -22.66
CA VAL A 55 4.56 6.29 -23.27
C VAL A 55 3.75 6.93 -22.14
N ALA A 56 3.58 8.25 -22.23
CA ALA A 56 2.78 9.02 -21.28
C ALA A 56 1.58 9.65 -21.97
N GLY A 57 0.41 9.49 -21.36
CA GLY A 57 -0.87 10.03 -21.80
C GLY A 57 -1.48 10.95 -20.75
N GLY A 58 -2.32 11.89 -21.19
CA GLY A 58 -2.97 12.83 -20.28
C GLY A 58 -3.80 13.87 -21.01
N GLN A 59 -3.83 15.06 -20.45
CA GLN A 59 -4.42 16.24 -21.06
C GLN A 59 -3.35 17.31 -21.08
N PHE A 60 -2.66 17.45 -22.21
CA PHE A 60 -1.58 18.43 -22.40
C PHE A 60 -1.38 18.74 -23.88
N THR A 61 -0.69 19.85 -24.17
CA THR A 61 -0.41 20.29 -25.55
C THR A 61 1.07 20.42 -25.85
N ARG A 62 1.95 20.43 -24.83
CA ARG A 62 3.38 20.72 -24.99
C ARG A 62 4.21 19.90 -24.00
N VAL A 63 5.37 19.45 -24.48
CA VAL A 63 6.40 18.82 -23.68
C VAL A 63 7.75 19.49 -23.91
N ALA A 64 8.74 19.20 -23.07
CA ALA A 64 10.11 19.68 -23.24
C ALA A 64 11.10 18.62 -22.75
N SER A 65 12.32 18.63 -23.29
CA SER A 65 13.40 17.80 -22.76
C SER A 65 13.94 18.36 -21.44
N ALA A 66 14.53 17.51 -20.60
CA ALA A 66 15.20 17.93 -19.38
C ALA A 66 16.32 18.97 -19.65
N ALA A 67 17.10 18.79 -20.73
CA ALA A 67 18.18 19.69 -21.11
C ALA A 67 17.71 21.07 -21.60
N ALA A 68 16.46 21.20 -22.04
CA ALA A 68 15.87 22.45 -22.54
C ALA A 68 14.44 22.60 -22.04
N PRO A 69 14.21 22.79 -20.73
CA PRO A 69 12.89 22.71 -20.09
C PRO A 69 11.93 23.83 -20.52
N THR A 70 12.42 24.91 -21.13
CA THR A 70 11.61 26.00 -21.67
C THR A 70 11.34 25.90 -23.16
N THR A 71 12.00 24.95 -23.88
CA THR A 71 11.82 24.75 -25.32
C THR A 71 10.67 23.81 -25.59
N ALA A 72 9.50 24.37 -25.90
CA ALA A 72 8.29 23.60 -26.11
C ALA A 72 8.30 22.79 -27.41
N ILE A 73 7.98 21.53 -27.30
CA ILE A 73 7.72 20.61 -28.41
C ILE A 73 6.21 20.29 -28.39
N PRO A 74 5.46 20.57 -29.47
CA PRO A 74 4.02 20.24 -29.53
C PRO A 74 3.77 18.72 -29.41
N ARG A 75 2.89 18.33 -28.50
CA ARG A 75 2.40 16.96 -28.31
C ARG A 75 0.97 16.98 -27.79
N SER A 76 0.07 16.31 -28.46
CA SER A 76 -1.37 16.38 -28.18
C SER A 76 -1.82 15.15 -27.38
N ASN A 77 -1.82 15.29 -26.05
CA ASN A 77 -2.38 14.34 -25.09
C ASN A 77 -1.64 13.00 -24.97
N ILE A 78 -0.60 12.75 -25.77
CA ILE A 78 0.24 11.56 -25.71
C ILE A 78 1.63 11.87 -26.27
N PHE A 79 2.68 11.28 -25.70
CA PHE A 79 4.04 11.29 -26.24
C PHE A 79 4.82 10.08 -25.76
N ALA A 80 5.94 9.81 -26.43
CA ALA A 80 6.87 8.75 -26.01
C ALA A 80 8.28 9.32 -25.82
N PHE A 81 9.08 8.64 -25.00
CA PHE A 81 10.46 9.00 -24.72
C PHE A 81 11.26 7.76 -24.30
N ASP A 82 12.58 7.86 -24.35
CA ASP A 82 13.48 6.81 -23.90
C ASP A 82 13.45 6.66 -22.37
N ALA A 83 13.28 5.44 -21.88
CA ALA A 83 13.10 5.14 -20.45
C ALA A 83 14.37 5.34 -19.60
N THR A 84 15.53 5.51 -20.23
CA THR A 84 16.83 5.65 -19.55
C THR A 84 17.37 7.07 -19.62
N THR A 85 17.16 7.75 -20.76
CA THR A 85 17.75 9.06 -21.05
C THR A 85 16.72 10.20 -21.02
N GLY A 86 15.42 9.89 -21.02
CA GLY A 86 14.35 10.87 -21.14
C GLY A 86 14.24 11.53 -22.52
N ALA A 87 15.02 11.08 -23.52
CA ALA A 87 15.00 11.65 -24.85
C ALA A 87 13.61 11.47 -25.50
N ILE A 88 12.98 12.60 -25.85
CA ILE A 88 11.64 12.59 -26.47
C ILE A 88 11.71 11.95 -27.85
N ASP A 89 10.87 10.94 -28.09
CA ASP A 89 10.74 10.32 -29.40
C ASP A 89 10.00 11.27 -30.36
N THR A 90 10.72 11.79 -31.34
CA THR A 90 10.18 12.73 -32.33
C THR A 90 9.32 12.04 -33.38
N ALA A 91 9.53 10.76 -33.65
CA ALA A 91 8.74 9.98 -34.60
C ALA A 91 7.36 9.62 -34.03
N PHE A 92 7.27 9.36 -32.71
CA PHE A 92 5.99 9.07 -32.07
C PHE A 92 5.27 10.38 -31.71
N ALA A 93 4.47 10.90 -32.63
CA ALA A 93 3.78 12.18 -32.50
C ALA A 93 2.29 12.13 -32.95
N PRO A 94 1.48 11.16 -32.50
CA PRO A 94 0.06 11.15 -32.86
C PRO A 94 -0.68 12.34 -32.20
N VAL A 95 -1.64 12.91 -32.92
CA VAL A 95 -2.45 14.05 -32.47
C VAL A 95 -3.84 13.53 -32.08
N LEU A 96 -4.11 13.48 -30.78
CA LEU A 96 -5.43 13.15 -30.22
C LEU A 96 -6.13 14.45 -29.80
N ASP A 97 -7.41 14.59 -30.15
CA ASP A 97 -8.20 15.80 -29.87
C ASP A 97 -8.81 15.86 -28.45
N GLY A 98 -8.56 14.85 -27.63
CA GLY A 98 -9.04 14.75 -26.25
C GLY A 98 -8.13 13.97 -25.33
N GLN A 99 -8.42 14.03 -24.05
CA GLN A 99 -7.62 13.43 -22.98
C GLN A 99 -7.42 11.91 -23.20
N VAL A 100 -6.19 11.45 -22.99
CA VAL A 100 -5.83 10.03 -22.79
C VAL A 100 -5.87 9.75 -21.29
N GLU A 101 -6.63 8.72 -20.88
CA GLU A 101 -6.85 8.36 -19.47
C GLU A 101 -6.27 7.00 -19.12
N ALA A 102 -6.15 6.14 -20.11
CA ALA A 102 -5.61 4.79 -19.97
C ALA A 102 -4.66 4.45 -21.11
N LEU A 103 -3.62 3.71 -20.78
CA LEU A 103 -2.67 3.12 -21.72
C LEU A 103 -2.49 1.64 -21.37
N ALA A 104 -2.36 0.80 -22.38
CA ALA A 104 -2.00 -0.61 -22.18
C ALA A 104 -1.05 -1.07 -23.28
N VAL A 105 -0.08 -1.91 -22.94
CA VAL A 105 0.89 -2.47 -23.86
C VAL A 105 0.21 -3.58 -24.67
N ALA A 106 0.38 -3.58 -25.99
CA ALA A 106 -0.10 -4.69 -26.81
C ALA A 106 0.81 -5.94 -26.64
N PRO A 107 0.26 -7.17 -26.77
CA PRO A 107 1.03 -8.41 -26.55
C PRO A 107 2.23 -8.58 -27.46
N ASP A 108 2.23 -7.90 -28.62
CA ASP A 108 3.33 -7.95 -29.59
C ASP A 108 4.53 -7.07 -29.22
N GLY A 109 4.42 -6.22 -28.15
CA GLY A 109 5.47 -5.29 -27.75
C GLY A 109 5.79 -4.18 -28.76
N LEU A 110 5.02 -4.09 -29.86
CA LEU A 110 5.25 -3.12 -30.95
C LEU A 110 4.19 -2.01 -30.99
N HIS A 111 3.12 -2.17 -30.21
CA HIS A 111 1.98 -1.27 -30.19
C HIS A 111 1.57 -0.93 -28.76
N VAL A 112 0.87 0.18 -28.62
CA VAL A 112 0.20 0.62 -27.40
C VAL A 112 -1.27 0.89 -27.68
N PHE A 113 -2.14 0.50 -26.75
CA PHE A 113 -3.53 0.93 -26.73
C PHE A 113 -3.64 2.25 -25.97
N ALA A 114 -4.44 3.18 -26.48
CA ALA A 114 -4.81 4.41 -25.80
C ALA A 114 -6.34 4.49 -25.68
N GLY A 115 -6.80 4.76 -24.45
CA GLY A 115 -8.19 4.96 -24.10
C GLY A 115 -8.42 6.35 -23.50
N GLY A 116 -9.61 6.93 -23.71
CA GLY A 116 -9.88 8.25 -23.19
C GLY A 116 -11.16 8.90 -23.72
N SER A 117 -11.16 10.22 -23.77
CA SER A 117 -12.31 11.04 -24.21
C SER A 117 -12.13 11.67 -25.60
N PHE A 118 -11.09 11.30 -26.33
CA PHE A 118 -10.83 11.79 -27.70
C PHE A 118 -11.87 11.28 -28.70
N THR A 119 -12.05 12.03 -29.79
CA THR A 119 -12.97 11.71 -30.89
C THR A 119 -12.26 11.57 -32.23
N LYS A 120 -11.05 12.10 -32.36
CA LYS A 120 -10.23 12.06 -33.58
C LYS A 120 -8.77 11.77 -33.25
N ILE A 121 -8.08 11.15 -34.20
CA ILE A 121 -6.63 10.94 -34.22
C ILE A 121 -6.11 11.39 -35.59
N ASN A 122 -5.14 12.31 -35.57
CA ASN A 122 -4.58 12.90 -36.80
C ASN A 122 -5.68 13.40 -37.77
N GLY A 123 -6.73 14.04 -37.20
CA GLY A 123 -7.89 14.52 -37.96
C GLY A 123 -8.91 13.47 -38.39
N VAL A 124 -8.61 12.17 -38.25
CA VAL A 124 -9.50 11.06 -38.64
C VAL A 124 -10.36 10.65 -37.44
N ALA A 125 -11.66 10.41 -37.68
CA ALA A 125 -12.59 9.99 -36.63
C ALA A 125 -12.17 8.62 -36.02
N GLN A 126 -11.98 8.64 -34.69
CA GLN A 126 -11.63 7.48 -33.88
C GLN A 126 -12.01 7.78 -32.43
N LYS A 127 -13.07 7.17 -31.94
CA LYS A 127 -13.61 7.51 -30.62
C LYS A 127 -13.09 6.61 -29.53
N SER A 128 -12.53 7.21 -28.48
CA SER A 128 -12.29 6.68 -27.14
C SER A 128 -11.34 5.49 -26.99
N LEU A 129 -11.03 4.74 -28.05
CA LEU A 129 -10.12 3.58 -28.03
C LEU A 129 -9.36 3.48 -29.34
N VAL A 130 -8.04 3.30 -29.28
CA VAL A 130 -7.16 3.14 -30.45
C VAL A 130 -5.97 2.23 -30.16
N LYS A 131 -5.45 1.55 -31.19
CA LYS A 131 -4.14 0.87 -31.19
C LYS A 131 -3.17 1.69 -32.03
N LEU A 132 -2.03 2.07 -31.44
CA LEU A 132 -0.99 2.90 -32.07
C LEU A 132 0.31 2.11 -32.21
N ARG A 133 1.03 2.30 -33.33
CA ARG A 133 2.36 1.74 -33.53
C ARG A 133 3.39 2.56 -32.76
N LEU A 134 4.28 1.90 -32.02
CA LEU A 134 5.29 2.57 -31.17
C LEU A 134 6.42 3.24 -31.97
N SER A 135 6.67 2.84 -33.22
CA SER A 135 7.75 3.43 -34.02
C SER A 135 7.42 4.82 -34.59
N ASP A 136 6.13 5.12 -34.81
CA ASP A 136 5.71 6.34 -35.53
C ASP A 136 4.36 6.93 -35.05
N GLY A 137 3.70 6.31 -34.08
CA GLY A 137 2.38 6.74 -33.61
C GLY A 137 1.24 6.49 -34.61
N ALA A 138 1.46 5.73 -35.69
CA ALA A 138 0.43 5.46 -36.68
C ALA A 138 -0.70 4.62 -36.08
N ARG A 139 -1.95 4.98 -36.43
CA ARG A 139 -3.14 4.20 -36.07
C ARG A 139 -3.17 2.87 -36.80
N ILE A 140 -3.38 1.78 -36.07
CA ILE A 140 -3.56 0.44 -36.66
C ILE A 140 -5.01 0.28 -37.11
N THR A 141 -5.24 0.39 -38.43
CA THR A 141 -6.58 0.37 -39.00
C THR A 141 -7.24 -1.02 -39.03
N ALA A 142 -6.44 -2.09 -38.88
CA ALA A 142 -6.92 -3.45 -38.68
C ALA A 142 -7.63 -3.67 -37.34
N PHE A 143 -7.23 -2.93 -36.31
CA PHE A 143 -7.89 -2.95 -35.00
C PHE A 143 -9.22 -2.18 -35.09
N LYS A 144 -10.35 -2.89 -34.86
CA LYS A 144 -11.72 -2.35 -34.98
C LYS A 144 -12.40 -2.07 -33.64
N GLY A 145 -11.73 -2.27 -32.55
CA GLY A 145 -12.27 -2.00 -31.20
C GLY A 145 -12.72 -0.54 -31.04
N LYS A 146 -13.93 -0.33 -30.54
CA LYS A 146 -14.50 1.00 -30.29
C LYS A 146 -15.55 0.97 -29.20
N THR A 147 -15.73 2.10 -28.51
CA THR A 147 -16.80 2.31 -27.53
C THR A 147 -17.60 3.57 -27.88
N ASN A 148 -18.84 3.64 -27.38
CA ASN A 148 -19.68 4.83 -27.63
C ASN A 148 -19.39 5.99 -26.66
N ALA A 149 -18.60 5.76 -25.60
CA ALA A 149 -18.17 6.78 -24.64
C ALA A 149 -16.77 6.46 -24.10
N ARG A 150 -16.31 7.25 -23.19
CA ARG A 150 -15.00 7.34 -22.57
C ARG A 150 -14.50 6.00 -22.02
N VAL A 151 -13.27 5.64 -22.34
CA VAL A 151 -12.51 4.56 -21.71
C VAL A 151 -11.61 5.16 -20.64
N LYS A 152 -11.76 4.69 -19.39
CA LYS A 152 -11.05 5.23 -18.23
C LYS A 152 -9.90 4.33 -17.77
N ASP A 153 -10.01 3.02 -18.06
CA ASP A 153 -8.99 2.07 -17.71
C ASP A 153 -8.90 0.88 -18.68
N MET A 154 -7.70 0.27 -18.79
CA MET A 154 -7.42 -0.84 -19.70
C MET A 154 -6.31 -1.73 -19.16
N ALA A 155 -6.46 -3.04 -19.35
CA ALA A 155 -5.41 -4.02 -19.11
C ALA A 155 -5.45 -5.15 -20.15
N VAL A 156 -4.29 -5.68 -20.51
CA VAL A 156 -4.18 -6.88 -21.35
C VAL A 156 -3.85 -8.07 -20.45
N SER A 157 -4.70 -9.08 -20.47
CA SER A 157 -4.49 -10.32 -19.74
C SER A 157 -5.19 -11.49 -20.43
N GLY A 158 -4.62 -12.69 -20.36
CA GLY A 158 -5.23 -13.91 -20.91
C GLY A 158 -5.61 -13.79 -22.39
N GLY A 159 -4.83 -13.07 -23.21
CA GLY A 159 -5.11 -12.85 -24.64
C GLY A 159 -6.28 -11.90 -24.93
N ARG A 160 -6.73 -11.11 -23.96
CA ARG A 160 -7.81 -10.13 -24.08
C ARG A 160 -7.34 -8.74 -23.68
N LEU A 161 -7.85 -7.71 -24.34
CA LEU A 161 -7.79 -6.33 -23.88
C LEU A 161 -9.10 -6.03 -23.12
N TYR A 162 -9.04 -5.96 -21.81
CA TYR A 162 -10.13 -5.50 -20.96
C TYR A 162 -10.20 -3.98 -21.01
N ILE A 163 -11.41 -3.44 -21.08
CA ILE A 163 -11.68 -2.00 -21.14
C ILE A 163 -12.80 -1.64 -20.16
N GLY A 164 -12.55 -0.63 -19.33
CA GLY A 164 -13.50 -0.07 -18.37
C GLY A 164 -13.77 1.42 -18.65
N GLY A 165 -14.95 1.92 -18.32
CA GLY A 165 -15.23 3.34 -18.52
C GLY A 165 -16.70 3.71 -18.32
N THR A 166 -17.17 4.73 -19.09
CA THR A 166 -18.55 5.24 -19.01
C THR A 166 -19.44 4.78 -20.17
N PHE A 167 -18.93 3.89 -21.02
CA PHE A 167 -19.62 3.44 -22.22
C PHE A 167 -20.79 2.50 -21.93
N LYS A 168 -21.80 2.53 -22.79
CA LYS A 168 -22.97 1.64 -22.79
C LYS A 168 -22.90 0.60 -23.91
N THR A 169 -22.01 0.81 -24.89
CA THR A 169 -21.80 -0.15 -25.98
C THR A 169 -20.33 -0.27 -26.34
N ALA A 170 -19.89 -1.50 -26.64
CA ALA A 170 -18.63 -1.81 -27.27
C ALA A 170 -18.89 -2.47 -28.62
N ASN A 171 -18.26 -2.02 -29.71
CA ASN A 171 -18.52 -2.45 -31.10
C ASN A 171 -19.99 -2.41 -31.49
N GLY A 172 -20.80 -1.52 -30.91
CA GLY A 172 -22.24 -1.41 -31.16
C GLY A 172 -23.11 -2.38 -30.34
N VAL A 173 -22.51 -3.31 -29.60
CA VAL A 173 -23.22 -4.25 -28.72
C VAL A 173 -23.29 -3.70 -27.31
N THR A 174 -24.42 -3.87 -26.64
CA THR A 174 -24.63 -3.41 -25.25
C THR A 174 -23.60 -4.03 -24.30
N ARG A 175 -22.93 -3.18 -23.52
CA ARG A 175 -21.99 -3.53 -22.44
C ARG A 175 -22.07 -2.46 -21.36
N SER A 176 -22.29 -2.88 -20.12
CA SER A 176 -22.41 -1.97 -18.98
C SER A 176 -21.02 -1.61 -18.44
N ALA A 177 -20.37 -0.62 -19.03
CA ALA A 177 -19.11 -0.02 -18.59
C ALA A 177 -17.88 -0.95 -18.56
N LEU A 178 -18.02 -2.27 -18.75
CA LEU A 178 -16.94 -3.26 -18.84
C LEU A 178 -17.10 -4.09 -20.11
N ALA A 179 -16.00 -4.29 -20.82
CA ALA A 179 -15.94 -5.20 -21.98
C ALA A 179 -14.52 -5.77 -22.13
N ALA A 180 -14.38 -6.81 -22.93
CA ALA A 180 -13.09 -7.27 -23.41
C ALA A 180 -13.14 -7.41 -24.94
N VAL A 181 -12.01 -7.11 -25.59
CA VAL A 181 -11.85 -7.26 -27.04
C VAL A 181 -10.57 -8.03 -27.34
N ASP A 182 -10.53 -8.65 -28.50
CA ASP A 182 -9.32 -9.25 -29.04
C ASP A 182 -8.25 -8.17 -29.27
N PRO A 183 -7.03 -8.29 -28.74
CA PRO A 183 -6.01 -7.23 -28.84
C PRO A 183 -5.40 -7.05 -30.23
N VAL A 184 -5.65 -7.97 -31.17
CA VAL A 184 -5.18 -7.89 -32.57
C VAL A 184 -6.24 -7.26 -33.48
N THR A 185 -7.44 -7.78 -33.45
CA THR A 185 -8.54 -7.40 -34.36
C THR A 185 -9.50 -6.37 -33.77
N GLY A 186 -9.59 -6.30 -32.43
CA GLY A 186 -10.59 -5.51 -31.70
C GLY A 186 -11.98 -6.19 -31.68
N ALA A 187 -12.10 -7.46 -32.03
CA ALA A 187 -13.37 -8.20 -31.99
C ALA A 187 -13.86 -8.31 -30.52
N LEU A 188 -15.15 -8.06 -30.31
CA LEU A 188 -15.76 -8.09 -28.98
C LEU A 188 -15.83 -9.52 -28.44
N SER A 189 -15.33 -9.75 -27.21
CA SER A 189 -15.51 -11.01 -26.50
C SER A 189 -16.94 -11.15 -25.97
N ALA A 190 -17.53 -12.33 -26.13
CA ALA A 190 -18.82 -12.67 -25.55
C ALA A 190 -18.74 -12.95 -24.04
N ASP A 191 -17.59 -13.37 -23.54
CA ASP A 191 -17.38 -13.85 -22.17
C ASP A 191 -17.54 -12.75 -21.12
N VAL A 192 -17.25 -11.49 -21.48
CA VAL A 192 -17.36 -10.35 -20.56
C VAL A 192 -18.65 -9.59 -20.87
N ASN A 193 -19.74 -10.00 -20.21
CA ASN A 193 -21.06 -9.41 -20.38
C ASN A 193 -21.82 -9.40 -19.05
N LEU A 194 -21.36 -8.55 -18.11
CA LEU A 194 -21.95 -8.41 -16.79
C LEU A 194 -22.91 -7.22 -16.76
N ALA A 195 -24.10 -7.42 -16.18
CA ALA A 195 -25.03 -6.33 -15.88
C ALA A 195 -24.53 -5.55 -14.68
N ILE A 196 -23.93 -4.37 -14.91
CA ILE A 196 -23.52 -3.44 -13.86
C ILE A 196 -24.57 -2.34 -13.80
N THR A 197 -25.22 -2.15 -12.63
CA THR A 197 -26.43 -1.31 -12.50
C THR A 197 -26.46 -0.53 -11.18
N GLY A 198 -27.43 0.38 -11.06
CA GLY A 198 -27.64 1.18 -9.86
C GLY A 198 -26.49 2.16 -9.60
N PRO A 199 -26.23 3.11 -10.52
CA PRO A 199 -25.22 4.12 -10.25
C PRO A 199 -25.59 4.97 -9.05
N ARG A 200 -24.63 5.30 -8.21
CA ARG A 200 -24.84 6.19 -7.05
C ARG A 200 -25.23 7.60 -7.48
N ASN A 201 -24.67 8.06 -8.58
CA ASN A 201 -24.98 9.30 -9.25
C ASN A 201 -24.56 9.21 -10.74
N GLY A 202 -25.27 9.90 -11.64
CA GLY A 202 -24.96 9.94 -13.06
C GLY A 202 -25.17 8.60 -13.81
N THR A 203 -24.21 8.20 -14.59
CA THR A 203 -24.22 6.93 -15.34
C THR A 203 -23.26 5.93 -14.73
N VAL A 204 -23.59 4.64 -14.85
CA VAL A 204 -22.68 3.56 -14.46
C VAL A 204 -21.30 3.77 -15.13
N ASN A 205 -20.27 3.68 -14.31
CA ASN A 205 -18.89 3.72 -14.81
C ASN A 205 -17.97 2.77 -14.02
N ILE A 206 -16.95 2.29 -14.69
CA ILE A 206 -15.74 1.73 -14.08
C ILE A 206 -14.70 2.84 -14.06
N ASP A 207 -14.16 3.15 -12.87
CA ASP A 207 -13.08 4.12 -12.71
C ASP A 207 -11.73 3.48 -12.96
N LYS A 208 -11.46 2.38 -12.29
CA LYS A 208 -10.23 1.62 -12.38
C LYS A 208 -10.49 0.14 -12.16
N PHE A 209 -9.59 -0.69 -12.64
CA PHE A 209 -9.52 -2.10 -12.29
C PHE A 209 -8.07 -2.61 -12.41
N ASP A 210 -7.78 -3.68 -11.69
CA ASP A 210 -6.53 -4.40 -11.86
C ASP A 210 -6.77 -5.90 -11.91
N ILE A 211 -5.82 -6.65 -12.49
CA ILE A 211 -5.93 -8.09 -12.71
C ILE A 211 -4.77 -8.79 -12.00
N THR A 212 -5.06 -9.86 -11.26
CA THR A 212 -4.03 -10.66 -10.58
C THR A 212 -2.97 -11.15 -11.57
N PRO A 213 -1.71 -11.30 -11.13
CA PRO A 213 -0.60 -11.73 -12.01
C PRO A 213 -0.84 -13.07 -12.71
N ASP A 214 -1.63 -13.97 -12.11
CA ASP A 214 -2.04 -15.24 -12.70
C ASP A 214 -3.20 -15.10 -13.73
N GLY A 215 -3.75 -13.89 -13.89
CA GLY A 215 -4.84 -13.59 -14.81
C GLY A 215 -6.20 -14.15 -14.41
N THR A 216 -6.34 -14.69 -13.18
CA THR A 216 -7.57 -15.40 -12.77
C THR A 216 -8.63 -14.52 -12.14
N ARG A 217 -8.26 -13.36 -11.60
CA ARG A 217 -9.17 -12.43 -10.90
C ARG A 217 -8.99 -11.00 -11.39
N MET A 218 -10.08 -10.24 -11.37
CA MET A 218 -10.08 -8.80 -11.58
C MET A 218 -10.74 -8.13 -10.38
N ILE A 219 -10.11 -7.09 -9.86
CA ILE A 219 -10.72 -6.17 -8.88
C ILE A 219 -11.12 -4.91 -9.66
N ALA A 220 -12.42 -4.61 -9.71
CA ALA A 220 -12.92 -3.41 -10.39
C ALA A 220 -13.61 -2.48 -9.41
N ILE A 221 -13.42 -1.17 -9.60
CA ILE A 221 -13.98 -0.10 -8.77
C ILE A 221 -14.71 0.95 -9.64
N GLY A 222 -15.77 1.54 -9.09
CA GLY A 222 -16.56 2.55 -9.79
C GLY A 222 -17.81 2.96 -9.02
N ASN A 223 -18.89 3.39 -9.72
CA ASN A 223 -20.03 4.06 -9.06
C ASN A 223 -21.33 3.24 -8.96
N TRP A 224 -21.28 1.96 -9.16
CA TRP A 224 -22.46 1.08 -9.16
C TRP A 224 -22.87 0.58 -7.77
N THR A 225 -24.06 -0.02 -7.68
CA THR A 225 -24.58 -0.74 -6.50
C THR A 225 -24.64 -2.26 -6.75
N TYR A 226 -24.98 -2.68 -7.98
CA TYR A 226 -25.18 -4.10 -8.31
C TYR A 226 -24.33 -4.55 -9.50
N VAL A 227 -23.79 -5.77 -9.41
CA VAL A 227 -23.12 -6.48 -10.50
C VAL A 227 -23.75 -7.87 -10.64
N ALA A 228 -24.27 -8.20 -11.83
CA ALA A 228 -24.98 -9.46 -12.13
C ALA A 228 -26.11 -9.76 -11.09
N GLY A 229 -26.83 -8.73 -10.64
CA GLY A 229 -27.90 -8.83 -9.63
C GLY A 229 -27.41 -8.95 -8.18
N LEU A 230 -26.12 -9.11 -7.92
CA LEU A 230 -25.54 -9.16 -6.58
C LEU A 230 -25.18 -7.75 -6.11
N GLN A 231 -25.48 -7.44 -4.84
CA GLN A 231 -25.06 -6.17 -4.25
C GLN A 231 -23.53 -6.14 -4.07
N ARG A 232 -22.87 -5.18 -4.75
CA ARG A 232 -21.42 -4.98 -4.80
C ARG A 232 -21.13 -3.49 -4.89
N ASP A 233 -21.37 -2.77 -3.81
CA ASP A 233 -21.26 -1.30 -3.80
C ASP A 233 -19.86 -0.82 -4.13
N GLN A 234 -19.71 -0.22 -5.32
CA GLN A 234 -18.52 0.47 -5.82
C GLN A 234 -17.27 -0.39 -6.02
N ILE A 235 -17.27 -1.66 -5.61
CA ILE A 235 -16.16 -2.60 -5.78
C ILE A 235 -16.70 -4.00 -6.06
N VAL A 236 -16.02 -4.73 -6.94
CA VAL A 236 -16.33 -6.13 -7.24
C VAL A 236 -15.05 -6.91 -7.52
N MET A 237 -15.02 -8.15 -7.08
CA MET A 237 -14.02 -9.13 -7.51
C MET A 237 -14.66 -10.09 -8.51
N LEU A 238 -14.06 -10.18 -9.70
CA LEU A 238 -14.52 -11.05 -10.79
C LEU A 238 -13.61 -12.27 -10.91
N ASN A 239 -14.19 -13.40 -11.26
CA ASN A 239 -13.47 -14.61 -11.65
C ASN A 239 -13.30 -14.61 -13.18
N LEU A 240 -12.08 -14.41 -13.65
CA LEU A 240 -11.72 -14.40 -15.06
C LEU A 240 -11.37 -15.80 -15.61
N ALA A 241 -11.19 -16.79 -14.74
CA ALA A 241 -10.90 -18.18 -15.12
C ALA A 241 -12.13 -18.92 -15.66
N THR A 242 -13.34 -18.35 -15.48
CA THR A 242 -14.58 -18.91 -16.01
C THR A 242 -14.99 -18.26 -17.33
N SER A 243 -15.68 -19.01 -18.20
CA SER A 243 -16.32 -18.50 -19.41
C SER A 243 -17.81 -18.91 -19.38
N PRO A 244 -18.72 -17.94 -19.23
CA PRO A 244 -18.52 -16.49 -19.08
C PRO A 244 -17.86 -16.11 -17.74
N VAL A 245 -17.30 -14.89 -17.68
CA VAL A 245 -16.77 -14.28 -16.47
C VAL A 245 -17.88 -14.15 -15.43
N THR A 246 -17.56 -14.48 -14.16
CA THR A 246 -18.53 -14.48 -13.07
C THR A 246 -18.09 -13.57 -11.91
N VAL A 247 -19.03 -13.20 -11.04
CA VAL A 247 -18.76 -12.48 -9.80
C VAL A 247 -18.36 -13.49 -8.73
N THR A 248 -17.29 -13.24 -7.98
CA THR A 248 -16.90 -14.08 -6.84
C THR A 248 -17.82 -13.85 -5.65
N ASP A 249 -17.72 -14.69 -4.63
CA ASP A 249 -18.44 -14.55 -3.36
C ASP A 249 -17.86 -13.42 -2.46
N TRP A 250 -16.63 -12.98 -2.73
CA TRP A 250 -16.00 -11.87 -2.00
C TRP A 250 -16.89 -10.62 -2.03
N ALA A 251 -17.24 -10.09 -0.87
CA ALA A 251 -18.03 -8.87 -0.76
C ALA A 251 -17.75 -8.10 0.53
N THR A 252 -17.88 -6.78 0.46
CA THR A 252 -17.77 -5.88 1.61
C THR A 252 -18.89 -4.86 1.61
N THR A 253 -19.32 -4.44 2.80
CA THR A 253 -20.26 -3.33 3.01
C THR A 253 -19.55 -2.01 3.33
N ARG A 254 -18.23 -2.00 3.42
CA ARG A 254 -17.42 -0.84 3.86
C ARG A 254 -17.53 0.35 2.90
N TYR A 255 -17.83 0.13 1.61
CA TYR A 255 -18.03 1.17 0.62
C TYR A 255 -19.49 1.56 0.37
N GLN A 256 -20.44 1.02 1.16
CA GLN A 256 -21.85 1.45 1.15
C GLN A 256 -22.04 2.82 1.80
N GLN A 257 -21.24 3.15 2.80
CA GLN A 257 -21.30 4.45 3.46
C GLN A 257 -21.03 5.56 2.44
N GLN A 258 -21.87 6.60 2.53
CA GLN A 258 -21.72 7.74 1.63
C GLN A 258 -20.65 8.70 2.16
N CYS A 259 -19.64 8.95 1.34
CA CYS A 259 -18.81 10.13 1.43
C CYS A 259 -19.56 11.37 0.86
N ALA A 260 -18.89 12.47 0.62
CA ALA A 260 -19.53 13.68 0.09
C ALA A 260 -20.31 13.39 -1.20
N ARG A 261 -21.56 13.87 -1.29
CA ARG A 261 -22.48 13.58 -2.40
C ARG A 261 -22.08 14.20 -3.74
N VAL A 262 -21.12 15.12 -3.74
CA VAL A 262 -20.62 15.76 -4.96
C VAL A 262 -19.90 14.77 -5.88
N PHE A 263 -19.38 13.67 -5.33
CA PHE A 263 -18.71 12.62 -6.10
C PHE A 263 -19.71 11.56 -6.58
N ASP A 264 -19.64 11.19 -7.85
CA ASP A 264 -20.38 10.06 -8.42
C ASP A 264 -19.90 8.72 -7.84
N THR A 265 -18.61 8.60 -7.58
CA THR A 265 -17.97 7.57 -6.77
C THR A 265 -16.83 8.19 -5.96
N TYR A 266 -16.52 7.63 -4.81
CA TYR A 266 -15.32 8.00 -4.05
C TYR A 266 -14.16 7.01 -4.24
N MET A 267 -14.32 6.03 -5.09
CA MET A 267 -13.23 5.15 -5.52
C MET A 267 -12.31 5.91 -6.49
N ARG A 268 -10.99 5.73 -6.38
CA ARG A 268 -10.03 6.44 -7.23
C ARG A 268 -9.07 5.52 -7.94
N ASP A 269 -8.41 4.62 -7.21
CA ASP A 269 -7.47 3.69 -7.79
C ASP A 269 -7.46 2.36 -7.03
N VAL A 270 -7.03 1.30 -7.71
CA VAL A 270 -6.82 -0.03 -7.14
C VAL A 270 -5.62 -0.65 -7.79
N ASP A 271 -4.77 -1.27 -6.97
CA ASP A 271 -3.56 -1.93 -7.42
C ASP A 271 -3.32 -3.21 -6.63
N ILE A 272 -2.93 -4.29 -7.30
CA ILE A 272 -2.73 -5.63 -6.75
C ILE A 272 -1.23 -5.85 -6.50
N SER A 273 -0.88 -6.50 -5.39
CA SER A 273 0.51 -6.85 -5.07
C SER A 273 1.14 -7.74 -6.14
N PRO A 274 2.47 -7.65 -6.34
CA PRO A 274 3.16 -8.45 -7.36
C PRO A 274 3.02 -9.97 -7.19
N ASP A 275 2.78 -10.44 -5.97
CA ASP A 275 2.49 -11.85 -5.65
C ASP A 275 1.00 -12.20 -5.77
N GLY A 276 0.14 -11.24 -6.06
CA GLY A 276 -1.30 -11.42 -6.18
C GLY A 276 -2.04 -11.65 -4.86
N SER A 277 -1.37 -11.57 -3.71
CA SER A 277 -1.96 -11.97 -2.42
C SER A 277 -2.91 -10.93 -1.84
N TYR A 278 -2.73 -9.65 -2.15
CA TYR A 278 -3.58 -8.56 -1.67
C TYR A 278 -3.71 -7.44 -2.69
N PHE A 279 -4.62 -6.53 -2.45
CA PHE A 279 -4.78 -5.29 -3.20
C PHE A 279 -5.03 -4.10 -2.29
N VAL A 280 -4.73 -2.91 -2.77
CA VAL A 280 -4.97 -1.65 -2.05
C VAL A 280 -5.87 -0.74 -2.87
N VAL A 281 -6.82 -0.10 -2.20
CA VAL A 281 -7.77 0.84 -2.81
C VAL A 281 -7.52 2.24 -2.24
N GLY A 282 -7.32 3.21 -3.12
CA GLY A 282 -7.27 4.64 -2.79
C GLY A 282 -8.62 5.32 -3.01
N THR A 283 -8.99 6.25 -2.11
CA THR A 283 -10.31 6.91 -2.14
C THR A 283 -10.24 8.43 -1.98
N THR A 284 -11.37 9.06 -2.28
CA THR A 284 -11.72 10.46 -1.99
C THR A 284 -12.95 10.52 -1.08
N GLY A 285 -13.52 11.69 -0.85
CA GLY A 285 -14.89 11.77 -0.39
C GLY A 285 -15.17 12.69 0.78
N ALA A 286 -14.23 13.48 1.23
CA ALA A 286 -14.21 14.28 2.45
C ALA A 286 -14.23 13.42 3.74
N TYR A 287 -13.52 13.88 4.74
CA TYR A 287 -13.38 13.15 6.01
C TYR A 287 -14.74 12.78 6.63
N ARG A 288 -14.87 11.50 6.99
CA ARG A 288 -15.98 10.98 7.76
C ARG A 288 -15.50 9.82 8.64
N ALA A 289 -15.59 10.01 9.95
CA ALA A 289 -15.15 9.02 10.93
C ALA A 289 -15.80 7.63 10.68
N GLY A 290 -15.01 6.57 10.73
CA GLY A 290 -15.43 5.18 10.56
C GLY A 290 -15.77 4.75 9.14
N SER A 291 -15.72 5.68 8.15
CA SER A 291 -15.85 5.36 6.72
C SER A 291 -14.50 5.06 6.09
N LEU A 292 -14.50 4.73 4.80
CA LEU A 292 -13.28 4.63 3.98
C LEU A 292 -13.15 5.83 3.03
N CYS A 293 -13.66 7.01 3.42
CA CYS A 293 -13.49 8.24 2.68
C CYS A 293 -12.08 8.81 2.92
N ASP A 294 -11.40 9.24 1.85
CA ASP A 294 -10.04 9.81 1.88
C ASP A 294 -9.04 8.91 2.62
N ALA A 295 -8.90 7.68 2.12
CA ALA A 295 -8.10 6.63 2.74
C ALA A 295 -7.44 5.72 1.72
N ALA A 296 -6.37 5.05 2.13
CA ALA A 296 -5.86 3.82 1.53
C ALA A 296 -6.30 2.62 2.38
N ALA A 297 -6.76 1.54 1.75
CA ALA A 297 -7.21 0.35 2.46
C ALA A 297 -6.71 -0.93 1.77
N ARG A 298 -6.07 -1.83 2.53
CA ARG A 298 -5.60 -3.14 2.06
C ARG A 298 -6.66 -4.21 2.26
N TRP A 299 -6.81 -5.07 1.26
CA TRP A 299 -7.74 -6.20 1.21
C TRP A 299 -7.02 -7.46 0.74
N GLU A 300 -7.37 -8.62 1.29
CA GLU A 300 -6.76 -9.89 0.90
C GLU A 300 -7.48 -10.48 -0.32
N THR A 301 -6.74 -10.77 -1.40
CA THR A 301 -7.27 -11.31 -2.65
C THR A 301 -7.79 -12.74 -2.50
N GLY A 302 -7.18 -13.52 -1.62
CA GLY A 302 -7.58 -14.89 -1.31
C GLY A 302 -8.77 -15.03 -0.38
N ALA A 303 -9.28 -13.92 0.21
CA ALA A 303 -10.43 -13.96 1.10
C ALA A 303 -11.71 -14.34 0.35
N THR A 304 -12.64 -15.00 1.04
CA THR A 304 -13.91 -15.49 0.47
C THR A 304 -15.09 -15.11 1.36
N GLY A 305 -16.29 -15.07 0.79
CA GLY A 305 -17.52 -14.77 1.50
C GLY A 305 -17.82 -13.27 1.64
N SER A 306 -18.95 -12.96 2.25
CA SER A 306 -19.44 -11.61 2.49
C SER A 306 -18.89 -11.00 3.78
N GLY A 307 -18.99 -9.67 3.93
CA GLY A 307 -18.63 -8.97 5.16
C GLY A 307 -17.12 -8.77 5.34
N GLN A 308 -16.35 -8.85 4.25
CA GLN A 308 -14.91 -8.63 4.28
C GLN A 308 -14.55 -7.29 4.92
N GLN A 309 -13.47 -7.30 5.71
CA GLN A 309 -12.91 -6.11 6.35
C GLN A 309 -11.49 -5.87 5.80
N PRO A 310 -11.04 -4.61 5.72
CA PRO A 310 -9.68 -4.32 5.32
C PRO A 310 -8.69 -4.79 6.39
N THR A 311 -7.53 -5.28 5.97
CA THR A 311 -6.44 -5.66 6.86
C THR A 311 -5.92 -4.45 7.63
N TRP A 312 -5.80 -3.33 6.92
CA TRP A 312 -5.49 -2.03 7.50
C TRP A 312 -6.14 -0.90 6.68
N VAL A 313 -6.29 0.25 7.31
CA VAL A 313 -6.72 1.50 6.69
C VAL A 313 -5.79 2.61 7.16
N ASP A 314 -5.28 3.41 6.23
CA ASP A 314 -4.58 4.66 6.51
C ASP A 314 -5.38 5.83 5.97
N TYR A 315 -5.59 6.85 6.79
CA TYR A 315 -6.41 8.02 6.50
C TYR A 315 -5.57 9.26 6.25
N THR A 316 -6.02 10.08 5.30
CA THR A 316 -5.40 11.39 5.01
C THR A 316 -5.99 12.53 5.85
N GLY A 317 -7.18 12.33 6.42
CA GLY A 317 -7.90 13.39 7.14
C GLY A 317 -8.62 14.39 6.23
N GLY A 318 -9.12 13.95 5.06
CA GLY A 318 -9.97 14.77 4.17
C GLY A 318 -9.34 15.15 2.83
N ASP A 319 -8.18 14.60 2.51
CA ASP A 319 -7.49 14.83 1.23
C ASP A 319 -7.54 13.57 0.36
N THR A 320 -7.78 13.72 -0.95
CA THR A 320 -7.91 12.62 -1.91
C THR A 320 -6.59 11.91 -2.20
N LEU A 321 -6.65 10.57 -2.31
CA LEU A 321 -5.66 9.74 -2.96
C LEU A 321 -6.16 9.38 -4.38
N TYR A 322 -5.38 9.68 -5.41
CA TYR A 322 -5.74 9.47 -6.83
C TYR A 322 -5.08 8.26 -7.45
N SER A 323 -3.95 7.82 -6.93
CA SER A 323 -3.18 6.70 -7.47
C SER A 323 -2.55 5.85 -6.39
N VAL A 324 -2.39 4.57 -6.69
CA VAL A 324 -1.75 3.55 -5.85
C VAL A 324 -0.77 2.76 -6.71
N ALA A 325 0.38 2.37 -6.15
CA ALA A 325 1.28 1.37 -6.75
C ALA A 325 1.86 0.47 -5.66
N VAL A 326 1.65 -0.83 -5.79
CA VAL A 326 2.07 -1.85 -4.81
C VAL A 326 3.30 -2.58 -5.33
N THR A 327 4.39 -2.59 -4.56
CA THR A 327 5.67 -3.19 -4.97
C THR A 327 6.12 -4.38 -4.11
N GLY A 328 5.32 -4.78 -3.12
CA GLY A 328 5.69 -5.78 -2.12
C GLY A 328 6.49 -5.19 -0.96
N THR A 329 7.46 -4.30 -1.21
CA THR A 329 8.24 -3.59 -0.18
C THR A 329 7.53 -2.33 0.32
N ALA A 330 6.78 -1.66 -0.54
CA ALA A 330 6.01 -0.47 -0.22
C ALA A 330 4.69 -0.43 -0.97
N VAL A 331 3.72 0.27 -0.41
CA VAL A 331 2.52 0.75 -1.09
C VAL A 331 2.68 2.25 -1.30
N TYR A 332 2.96 2.67 -2.53
CA TYR A 332 2.99 4.09 -2.87
C TYR A 332 1.58 4.60 -3.08
N VAL A 333 1.28 5.77 -2.52
CA VAL A 333 0.00 6.47 -2.71
C VAL A 333 0.26 7.89 -3.12
N GLY A 334 -0.47 8.35 -4.13
CA GLY A 334 -0.35 9.69 -4.69
C GLY A 334 -1.68 10.43 -4.72
N GLY A 335 -1.67 11.71 -4.36
CA GLY A 335 -2.89 12.50 -4.32
C GLY A 335 -2.61 13.98 -4.09
N HIS A 336 -3.47 14.64 -3.31
CA HIS A 336 -3.21 15.98 -2.77
C HIS A 336 -3.18 15.99 -1.23
N GLN A 337 -2.94 14.83 -0.63
CA GLN A 337 -2.87 14.69 0.81
C GLN A 337 -1.76 15.56 1.42
N ARG A 338 -1.99 16.01 2.65
CA ARG A 338 -1.02 16.68 3.53
C ARG A 338 -0.42 15.71 4.52
N TRP A 339 -1.24 14.76 4.96
CA TRP A 339 -0.90 13.81 6.01
C TRP A 339 -1.32 12.40 5.63
N MET A 340 -0.68 11.43 6.26
CA MET A 340 -1.10 10.05 6.41
C MET A 340 -1.27 9.75 7.91
N ASN A 341 -1.84 8.61 8.28
CA ASN A 341 -2.14 8.22 9.68
C ASN A 341 -3.00 9.27 10.40
N ASN A 342 -3.95 9.90 9.70
CA ASN A 342 -4.76 11.02 10.19
C ASN A 342 -6.24 10.63 10.30
N SER A 343 -6.55 9.68 11.20
CA SER A 343 -7.89 9.07 11.32
C SER A 343 -8.90 9.91 12.10
N SER A 344 -8.47 10.94 12.85
CA SER A 344 -9.29 11.60 13.85
C SER A 344 -9.55 13.10 13.60
N ALA A 345 -9.07 13.65 12.48
CA ALA A 345 -9.23 15.06 12.17
C ALA A 345 -9.53 15.29 10.68
N ALA A 346 -10.32 16.34 10.40
CA ALA A 346 -10.61 16.83 9.06
C ALA A 346 -9.80 18.10 8.77
N ASP A 347 -9.17 18.17 7.59
CA ASP A 347 -8.45 19.36 7.08
C ASP A 347 -7.37 19.96 7.99
N ARG A 348 -6.93 19.20 8.97
CA ARG A 348 -5.84 19.55 9.91
C ARG A 348 -5.15 18.27 10.39
N ALA A 349 -3.91 18.40 10.89
CA ALA A 349 -3.23 17.31 11.56
C ALA A 349 -3.95 16.94 12.85
N GLY A 350 -4.38 15.70 12.98
CA GLY A 350 -4.86 15.09 14.22
C GLY A 350 -3.74 14.39 14.98
N PRO A 351 -4.02 13.88 16.18
CA PRO A 351 -3.08 13.05 16.91
C PRO A 351 -2.67 11.81 16.09
N GLY A 352 -1.38 11.60 15.95
CA GLY A 352 -0.80 10.53 15.14
C GLY A 352 -0.49 10.91 13.69
N ALA A 353 -1.00 12.03 13.19
CA ALA A 353 -0.83 12.44 11.79
C ALA A 353 0.65 12.66 11.42
N VAL A 354 1.07 12.08 10.32
CA VAL A 354 2.43 12.18 9.77
C VAL A 354 2.38 12.99 8.46
N ALA A 355 3.17 14.06 8.38
CA ALA A 355 3.23 14.89 7.17
C ALA A 355 3.78 14.10 5.98
N ARG A 356 3.01 14.03 4.88
CA ARG A 356 3.34 13.36 3.61
C ARG A 356 2.65 14.11 2.48
N GLU A 357 3.28 15.17 2.02
CA GLU A 357 2.67 16.09 1.07
C GLU A 357 2.65 15.53 -0.35
N GLY A 358 1.44 15.30 -0.87
CA GLY A 358 1.14 14.92 -2.26
C GLY A 358 1.53 13.49 -2.66
N ILE A 359 2.39 12.81 -1.90
CA ILE A 359 2.83 11.43 -2.16
C ILE A 359 3.37 10.78 -0.87
N ALA A 360 3.20 9.47 -0.73
CA ALA A 360 3.73 8.71 0.41
C ALA A 360 4.09 7.28 0.00
N ALA A 361 4.98 6.65 0.77
CA ALA A 361 5.17 5.20 0.80
C ALA A 361 4.63 4.67 2.13
N LEU A 362 3.80 3.63 2.09
CA LEU A 362 3.21 2.98 3.24
C LEU A 362 3.80 1.59 3.42
N ASP A 363 3.91 1.15 4.67
CA ASP A 363 4.29 -0.21 5.04
C ASP A 363 3.19 -1.20 4.59
N PRO A 364 3.47 -2.18 3.75
CA PRO A 364 2.46 -3.13 3.27
C PRO A 364 1.78 -3.93 4.39
N VAL A 365 2.46 -4.13 5.52
CA VAL A 365 1.96 -4.95 6.64
C VAL A 365 0.88 -4.22 7.45
N ASN A 366 1.03 -2.91 7.64
CA ASN A 366 0.20 -2.16 8.59
C ASN A 366 -0.37 -0.84 8.05
N GLY A 367 0.04 -0.41 6.85
CA GLY A 367 -0.44 0.80 6.19
C GLY A 367 0.20 2.10 6.69
N LEU A 368 1.07 2.06 7.70
CA LEU A 368 1.69 3.28 8.24
C LEU A 368 2.73 3.86 7.29
N PRO A 369 2.90 5.19 7.29
CA PRO A 369 3.87 5.84 6.42
C PRO A 369 5.32 5.47 6.80
N LEU A 370 6.05 4.97 5.81
CA LEU A 370 7.50 4.78 5.87
C LEU A 370 8.22 6.13 5.91
N SER A 371 9.52 6.12 6.17
CA SER A 371 10.34 7.34 6.29
C SER A 371 10.45 8.10 4.96
N TRP A 372 10.24 7.44 3.82
CA TRP A 372 10.30 8.03 2.49
C TRP A 372 9.33 9.21 2.34
N ASN A 373 9.87 10.39 2.07
CA ASN A 373 9.11 11.64 1.98
C ASN A 373 9.79 12.62 1.00
N PRO A 374 9.66 12.42 -0.31
CA PRO A 374 10.25 13.32 -1.29
C PRO A 374 9.59 14.71 -1.27
N GLY A 375 8.33 14.79 -0.81
CA GLY A 375 7.50 15.98 -0.96
C GLY A 375 7.13 16.27 -2.42
N ARG A 376 5.90 16.68 -2.67
CA ARG A 376 5.38 17.07 -3.97
C ARG A 376 4.36 18.18 -3.78
N ASP A 377 4.35 19.17 -4.67
CA ASP A 377 3.27 20.14 -4.71
C ASP A 377 1.92 19.42 -4.82
N ARG A 378 0.95 19.83 -4.04
CA ARG A 378 -0.33 19.13 -3.93
C ARG A 378 -1.12 19.12 -5.24
N GLY A 379 -1.33 20.28 -5.86
CA GLY A 379 -2.16 20.43 -7.05
C GLY A 379 -3.55 19.83 -6.88
N VAL A 380 -4.09 19.26 -7.94
CA VAL A 380 -5.23 18.35 -7.89
C VAL A 380 -4.77 16.95 -7.49
N GLY A 381 -3.62 16.47 -8.00
CA GLY A 381 -3.03 15.23 -7.51
C GLY A 381 -1.96 14.56 -8.37
N ALA A 382 -1.39 13.48 -7.87
CA ALA A 382 -0.68 12.49 -8.66
C ALA A 382 -1.71 11.48 -9.19
N PHE A 383 -1.80 11.34 -10.52
CA PHE A 383 -2.83 10.55 -11.19
C PHE A 383 -2.34 9.19 -11.69
N ALA A 384 -1.03 9.03 -11.83
CA ALA A 384 -0.42 7.78 -12.25
C ALA A 384 0.82 7.49 -11.39
N LEU A 385 0.89 6.29 -10.85
CA LEU A 385 2.08 5.70 -10.24
C LEU A 385 2.35 4.39 -10.96
N VAL A 386 3.56 4.22 -11.49
CA VAL A 386 3.93 3.01 -12.24
C VAL A 386 5.27 2.49 -11.74
N ALA A 387 5.23 1.38 -11.04
CA ALA A 387 6.43 0.69 -10.57
C ALA A 387 7.05 -0.11 -11.71
N THR A 388 8.36 0.07 -11.92
CA THR A 388 9.17 -0.66 -12.88
C THR A 388 10.36 -1.32 -12.20
N ALA A 389 11.10 -2.16 -12.90
CA ALA A 389 12.32 -2.76 -12.39
C ALA A 389 13.43 -1.74 -12.06
N GLN A 390 13.33 -0.50 -12.55
CA GLN A 390 14.32 0.56 -12.34
C GLN A 390 13.89 1.59 -11.29
N GLY A 391 12.58 1.69 -10.98
CA GLY A 391 12.05 2.69 -10.06
C GLY A 391 10.55 2.94 -10.23
N LEU A 392 10.10 4.09 -9.75
CA LEU A 392 8.71 4.53 -9.76
C LEU A 392 8.54 5.76 -10.66
N TRP A 393 7.70 5.65 -11.68
CA TRP A 393 7.24 6.78 -12.48
C TRP A 393 6.01 7.43 -11.83
N ILE A 394 5.95 8.76 -11.90
CA ILE A 394 4.90 9.58 -11.32
C ILE A 394 4.35 10.51 -12.38
N GLY A 395 3.05 10.44 -12.64
CA GLY A 395 2.31 11.38 -13.47
C GLY A 395 1.39 12.26 -12.62
N SER A 396 1.42 13.58 -12.83
CA SER A 396 0.68 14.55 -12.00
C SER A 396 0.20 15.75 -12.79
N ASP A 397 -0.35 16.75 -12.12
CA ASP A 397 -0.67 18.09 -12.66
C ASP A 397 0.23 19.19 -12.09
N THR A 398 1.20 18.83 -11.26
CA THR A 398 2.16 19.76 -10.65
C THR A 398 3.56 19.57 -11.21
N ASP A 399 4.43 20.53 -10.99
CA ASP A 399 5.75 20.59 -11.59
C ASP A 399 6.91 20.51 -10.57
N ARG A 400 6.61 20.22 -9.30
CA ARG A 400 7.64 20.11 -8.26
C ARG A 400 7.48 18.85 -7.44
N ILE A 401 8.61 18.13 -7.27
CA ILE A 401 8.78 16.93 -6.46
C ILE A 401 10.25 16.81 -6.01
N GLY A 402 10.57 16.00 -5.00
CA GLY A 402 11.96 15.81 -4.58
C GLY A 402 12.54 17.07 -3.97
N ARG A 403 11.98 17.55 -2.83
CA ARG A 403 12.40 18.81 -2.18
C ARG A 403 12.21 20.04 -3.06
N TYR A 404 11.09 20.07 -3.82
CA TYR A 404 10.69 21.18 -4.71
C TYR A 404 11.53 21.33 -5.99
N GLU A 405 12.23 20.30 -6.43
CA GLU A 405 12.87 20.28 -7.75
C GLU A 405 11.83 20.34 -8.87
N TYR A 406 12.22 20.97 -9.99
CA TYR A 406 11.33 21.12 -11.14
C TYR A 406 11.29 19.85 -11.97
N HIS A 407 10.14 19.20 -12.00
CA HIS A 407 9.80 18.04 -12.83
C HIS A 407 8.41 18.23 -13.40
N GLY A 408 8.30 18.84 -14.57
CA GLY A 408 7.02 19.23 -15.17
C GLY A 408 6.08 18.03 -15.33
N ARG A 409 5.22 17.79 -14.38
CA ARG A 409 4.11 16.82 -14.33
C ARG A 409 4.48 15.34 -14.54
N ILE A 410 5.75 15.05 -14.75
CA ILE A 410 6.26 13.67 -14.84
C ILE A 410 7.62 13.59 -14.16
N ALA A 411 7.82 12.60 -13.32
CA ALA A 411 9.07 12.37 -12.60
C ALA A 411 9.37 10.86 -12.51
N PHE A 412 10.64 10.53 -12.33
CA PHE A 412 11.11 9.17 -12.08
C PHE A 412 11.90 9.12 -10.79
N MET A 413 11.48 8.27 -9.86
CA MET A 413 12.17 8.01 -8.60
C MET A 413 12.93 6.69 -8.75
N PRO A 414 14.27 6.70 -8.85
CA PRO A 414 15.06 5.49 -9.14
C PRO A 414 15.15 4.56 -7.93
N LEU A 415 15.30 3.25 -8.16
CA LEU A 415 15.70 2.29 -7.12
C LEU A 415 17.14 2.53 -6.65
N ALA A 416 18.02 3.00 -7.54
CA ALA A 416 19.36 3.41 -7.16
C ALA A 416 19.31 4.56 -6.15
N GLY A 417 19.98 4.37 -5.01
CA GLY A 417 19.88 5.31 -3.87
C GLY A 417 18.60 5.15 -3.03
N GLY A 418 17.82 4.12 -3.30
CA GLY A 418 16.67 3.75 -2.48
C GLY A 418 17.04 3.13 -1.13
N THR A 419 16.06 3.00 -0.24
CA THR A 419 16.27 2.53 1.13
C THR A 419 15.61 1.16 1.35
N PRO A 420 16.34 0.15 1.88
CA PRO A 420 15.72 -1.11 2.26
C PRO A 420 14.77 -0.91 3.46
N VAL A 421 13.67 -1.64 3.47
CA VAL A 421 12.81 -1.76 4.66
C VAL A 421 13.32 -2.96 5.47
N PRO A 422 13.87 -2.75 6.66
CA PRO A 422 14.38 -3.85 7.47
C PRO A 422 13.28 -4.83 7.85
N GLU A 423 13.59 -6.12 7.79
CA GLU A 423 12.71 -7.16 8.32
C GLU A 423 12.52 -6.97 9.82
N SER A 424 11.27 -7.01 10.30
CA SER A 424 10.95 -6.87 11.72
C SER A 424 11.18 -8.19 12.47
N LYS A 425 12.41 -8.40 12.97
CA LYS A 425 12.80 -9.60 13.71
C LYS A 425 12.55 -9.46 15.20
N VAL A 426 11.86 -10.42 15.78
CA VAL A 426 11.69 -10.59 17.23
C VAL A 426 12.45 -11.83 17.70
N GLY A 427 12.70 -11.94 19.03
CA GLY A 427 13.40 -13.08 19.60
C GLY A 427 12.67 -14.41 19.34
N THR A 428 13.44 -15.50 19.29
CA THR A 428 12.95 -16.87 19.15
C THR A 428 13.36 -17.73 20.35
N LEU A 429 12.70 -18.87 20.53
CA LEU A 429 13.06 -19.86 21.55
C LEU A 429 13.73 -21.08 20.86
N PRO A 430 14.77 -21.65 21.48
CA PRO A 430 15.45 -21.22 22.72
C PRO A 430 16.15 -19.87 22.57
N GLY A 431 16.20 -19.11 23.66
CA GLY A 431 16.80 -17.78 23.70
C GLY A 431 17.02 -17.30 25.13
N ASP A 432 17.47 -16.09 25.30
CA ASP A 432 17.65 -15.45 26.60
C ASP A 432 16.44 -14.58 26.96
N LEU A 433 15.78 -14.90 28.07
CA LEU A 433 14.70 -14.11 28.64
C LEU A 433 15.28 -13.04 29.58
N PHE A 434 15.08 -11.78 29.24
CA PHE A 434 15.45 -10.63 30.07
C PHE A 434 14.24 -10.13 30.86
N ARG A 435 14.45 -9.82 32.12
CA ARG A 435 13.48 -9.14 32.98
C ARG A 435 14.02 -7.77 33.39
N LEU A 436 13.26 -6.74 33.09
CA LEU A 436 13.48 -5.38 33.57
C LEU A 436 12.77 -5.27 34.92
N GLY A 437 13.53 -5.26 36.02
CA GLY A 437 13.01 -5.27 37.39
C GLY A 437 12.41 -3.94 37.80
N THR A 438 11.47 -3.98 38.73
CA THR A 438 10.91 -2.77 39.36
C THR A 438 11.92 -2.02 40.25
N ASP A 439 13.00 -2.70 40.61
CA ASP A 439 14.15 -2.19 41.38
C ASP A 439 15.23 -1.54 40.48
N GLY A 440 14.96 -1.41 39.17
CA GLY A 440 15.91 -0.84 38.22
C GLY A 440 16.99 -1.81 37.72
N THR A 441 16.96 -3.07 38.16
CA THR A 441 17.92 -4.10 37.69
C THR A 441 17.45 -4.75 36.40
N MET A 442 18.41 -5.27 35.61
CA MET A 442 18.14 -6.18 34.51
C MET A 442 18.71 -7.55 34.83
N THR A 443 17.89 -8.59 34.68
CA THR A 443 18.35 -9.97 34.83
C THR A 443 18.08 -10.75 33.55
N ARG A 444 18.97 -11.70 33.22
CA ARG A 444 18.90 -12.61 32.09
C ARG A 444 18.81 -14.05 32.57
N ARG A 445 17.98 -14.87 31.90
CA ARG A 445 17.90 -16.33 32.08
C ARG A 445 17.82 -17.01 30.73
N PRO A 446 18.60 -18.05 30.44
CA PRO A 446 18.30 -18.96 29.32
C PRO A 446 16.89 -19.51 29.45
N PHE A 447 16.15 -19.55 28.35
CA PHE A 447 14.79 -20.08 28.31
C PHE A 447 14.55 -20.86 27.02
N ASP A 448 14.22 -22.14 27.12
CA ASP A 448 13.98 -23.01 25.96
C ASP A 448 12.51 -23.06 25.54
N GLY A 449 11.62 -22.39 26.27
CA GLY A 449 10.15 -22.42 26.10
C GLY A 449 9.44 -23.28 27.15
N THR A 450 10.20 -24.04 27.95
CA THR A 450 9.70 -24.90 29.04
C THR A 450 10.47 -24.67 30.32
N THR A 451 11.78 -24.64 30.26
CA THR A 451 12.71 -24.60 31.40
C THR A 451 13.48 -23.26 31.46
N LEU A 452 13.50 -22.65 32.62
CA LEU A 452 14.29 -21.46 32.91
C LEU A 452 15.64 -21.84 33.50
N GLY A 453 16.70 -21.33 32.92
CA GLY A 453 18.05 -21.44 33.46
C GLY A 453 18.30 -20.52 34.69
N THR A 454 19.53 -20.57 35.20
CA THR A 454 19.96 -19.74 36.33
C THR A 454 19.97 -18.25 35.96
N PRO A 455 19.45 -17.35 36.84
CA PRO A 455 19.49 -15.91 36.57
C PRO A 455 20.91 -15.35 36.68
N SER A 456 21.23 -14.40 35.82
CA SER A 456 22.43 -13.56 35.90
C SER A 456 22.05 -12.08 35.77
N THR A 457 22.77 -11.22 36.48
CA THR A 457 22.58 -9.75 36.37
C THR A 457 23.24 -9.24 35.11
N VAL A 458 22.58 -8.32 34.41
CA VAL A 458 23.10 -7.63 33.24
C VAL A 458 23.32 -6.16 33.59
N THR A 459 24.56 -5.69 33.48
CA THR A 459 24.91 -4.29 33.77
C THR A 459 25.01 -3.53 32.43
N THR A 460 24.04 -2.65 32.18
CA THR A 460 23.97 -1.85 30.95
C THR A 460 24.24 -0.37 31.13
N GLY A 461 24.41 0.09 32.41
CA GLY A 461 24.51 1.51 32.71
C GLY A 461 23.19 2.30 32.58
N VAL A 462 22.07 1.62 32.33
CA VAL A 462 20.74 2.22 32.17
C VAL A 462 19.95 2.06 33.46
N ASP A 463 19.28 3.13 33.91
CA ASP A 463 18.28 3.05 34.98
C ASP A 463 16.93 2.54 34.41
N TRP A 464 16.58 1.32 34.78
CA TRP A 464 15.33 0.66 34.35
C TRP A 464 14.13 0.98 35.23
N SER A 465 14.30 1.71 36.35
CA SER A 465 13.23 1.99 37.32
C SER A 465 12.08 2.83 36.76
N THR A 466 12.39 3.70 35.78
CA THR A 466 11.43 4.61 35.16
C THR A 466 10.62 3.96 34.04
N ILE A 467 11.00 2.73 33.59
CA ILE A 467 10.38 2.04 32.46
C ILE A 467 8.93 1.66 32.78
N ARG A 468 8.09 1.74 31.78
CA ARG A 468 6.67 1.36 31.75
C ARG A 468 6.38 0.51 30.48
N GLY A 469 7.05 -0.64 30.37
CA GLY A 469 6.99 -1.52 29.22
C GLY A 469 8.16 -1.34 28.26
N ALA A 470 8.56 -2.45 27.64
CA ALA A 470 9.66 -2.50 26.67
C ALA A 470 9.45 -3.62 25.67
N PHE A 471 10.01 -3.45 24.46
CA PHE A 471 10.11 -4.52 23.45
C PHE A 471 11.35 -4.33 22.58
N VAL A 472 11.82 -5.43 21.99
CA VAL A 472 12.93 -5.41 21.03
C VAL A 472 12.43 -5.87 19.67
N VAL A 473 12.83 -5.17 18.64
CA VAL A 473 12.66 -5.58 17.24
C VAL A 473 13.90 -5.21 16.46
N SER A 474 14.48 -6.19 15.72
CA SER A 474 15.68 -6.03 14.88
C SER A 474 16.86 -5.35 15.61
N GLY A 475 17.14 -5.77 16.85
CA GLY A 475 18.22 -5.22 17.67
C GLY A 475 17.98 -3.83 18.25
N ARG A 476 16.79 -3.25 18.06
CA ARG A 476 16.40 -1.95 18.63
C ARG A 476 15.45 -2.15 19.80
N LEU A 477 15.84 -1.62 20.96
CA LEU A 477 15.05 -1.64 22.19
C LEU A 477 14.21 -0.37 22.27
N TYR A 478 12.92 -0.54 22.31
CA TYR A 478 11.92 0.50 22.55
C TYR A 478 11.45 0.45 24.00
N THR A 479 11.40 1.60 24.66
CA THR A 479 10.97 1.73 26.05
C THR A 479 9.96 2.85 26.23
N GLY A 480 8.84 2.55 26.89
CA GLY A 480 7.94 3.56 27.42
C GLY A 480 8.41 4.00 28.81
N HIS A 481 8.15 5.25 29.19
CA HIS A 481 8.62 5.83 30.44
C HIS A 481 7.48 6.37 31.34
N ALA A 482 7.75 6.51 32.62
CA ALA A 482 6.79 7.01 33.62
C ALA A 482 6.31 8.44 33.33
N ASP A 483 7.12 9.24 32.65
CA ASP A 483 6.81 10.61 32.24
C ASP A 483 5.92 10.69 30.99
N GLY A 484 5.58 9.53 30.39
CA GLY A 484 4.74 9.46 29.19
C GLY A 484 5.53 9.54 27.89
N THR A 485 6.85 9.56 27.92
CA THR A 485 7.70 9.53 26.73
C THR A 485 7.96 8.10 26.26
N MET A 486 8.38 7.96 25.00
CA MET A 486 8.86 6.70 24.42
C MET A 486 10.22 6.94 23.77
N THR A 487 11.14 6.01 23.95
CA THR A 487 12.49 6.11 23.40
C THR A 487 12.91 4.83 22.70
N VAL A 488 13.91 4.92 21.83
CA VAL A 488 14.55 3.79 21.15
C VAL A 488 16.06 3.90 21.25
N ARG A 489 16.73 2.75 21.33
CA ARG A 489 18.19 2.60 21.30
C ARG A 489 18.58 1.26 20.70
N ASP A 490 19.79 1.13 20.20
CA ASP A 490 20.36 -0.18 19.88
C ASP A 490 20.60 -0.98 21.15
N PHE A 491 20.36 -2.29 21.09
CA PHE A 491 20.52 -3.18 22.24
C PHE A 491 20.85 -4.61 21.76
N ASP A 492 22.01 -5.11 22.16
CA ASP A 492 22.51 -6.44 21.82
C ASP A 492 22.34 -7.48 22.95
N GLY A 493 21.69 -7.13 24.05
CA GLY A 493 21.54 -7.97 25.24
C GLY A 493 22.57 -7.70 26.32
N THR A 494 23.63 -6.94 26.06
CA THR A 494 24.70 -6.57 27.00
C THR A 494 24.97 -5.08 27.01
N THR A 495 24.96 -4.47 25.84
CA THR A 495 25.26 -3.05 25.64
C THR A 495 24.02 -2.30 25.19
N ALA A 496 23.76 -1.17 25.82
CA ALA A 496 22.69 -0.25 25.44
C ALA A 496 23.26 1.02 24.79
N GLY A 497 22.87 1.27 23.55
CA GLY A 497 23.29 2.44 22.79
C GLY A 497 22.68 3.75 23.28
N PHE A 498 22.94 4.84 22.58
CA PHE A 498 22.36 6.15 22.87
C PHE A 498 20.83 6.14 22.66
N THR A 499 20.13 6.88 23.51
CA THR A 499 18.68 7.01 23.47
C THR A 499 18.25 8.06 22.45
N THR A 500 17.31 7.70 21.60
CA THR A 500 16.62 8.61 20.67
C THR A 500 15.13 8.68 21.04
N PRO A 501 14.52 9.86 21.19
CA PRO A 501 13.08 9.98 21.38
C PRO A 501 12.30 9.44 20.17
N VAL A 502 11.21 8.71 20.44
CA VAL A 502 10.21 8.35 19.42
C VAL A 502 9.21 9.48 19.29
N ASN A 503 9.04 10.01 18.08
CA ASN A 503 8.03 11.04 17.83
C ASN A 503 6.64 10.41 17.85
N LEU A 504 5.81 10.80 18.81
CA LEU A 504 4.44 10.33 18.96
C LEU A 504 3.45 11.06 18.05
N ASN A 505 3.91 11.99 17.21
CA ASN A 505 3.09 12.75 16.26
C ASN A 505 1.82 13.35 16.90
N GLY A 506 1.96 13.94 18.07
CA GLY A 506 0.85 14.59 18.78
C GLY A 506 -0.11 13.63 19.51
N LEU A 507 0.17 12.32 19.58
CA LEU A 507 -0.57 11.41 20.46
C LEU A 507 -0.36 11.84 21.90
N THR A 508 -1.46 12.14 22.60
CA THR A 508 -1.46 12.56 24.00
C THR A 508 -1.55 11.35 24.94
N SER A 509 -1.37 11.60 26.24
CA SER A 509 -1.57 10.58 27.28
C SER A 509 -3.00 10.03 27.34
N THR A 510 -3.99 10.71 26.76
CA THR A 510 -5.36 10.19 26.63
C THR A 510 -5.47 9.15 25.52
N GLN A 511 -4.79 9.36 24.37
CA GLN A 511 -4.81 8.42 23.26
C GLN A 511 -3.81 7.27 23.45
N PHE A 512 -2.62 7.55 24.02
CA PHE A 512 -1.61 6.53 24.29
C PHE A 512 -1.00 6.75 25.69
N PRO A 513 -1.60 6.14 26.74
CA PRO A 513 -1.25 6.39 28.14
C PRO A 513 0.02 5.62 28.57
N ILE A 514 1.19 5.98 28.02
CA ILE A 514 2.46 5.29 28.23
C ILE A 514 2.79 5.14 29.72
N SER A 515 2.57 6.17 30.55
CA SER A 515 2.82 6.12 31.99
C SER A 515 2.05 5.03 32.75
N ARG A 516 0.96 4.53 32.15
CA ARG A 516 0.12 3.47 32.73
C ARG A 516 0.41 2.08 32.15
N ILE A 517 1.32 1.96 31.17
CA ILE A 517 1.65 0.68 30.56
C ILE A 517 2.30 -0.24 31.60
N THR A 518 1.91 -1.51 31.59
CA THR A 518 2.45 -2.56 32.45
C THR A 518 3.25 -3.60 31.69
N GLY A 519 3.04 -3.73 30.38
CA GLY A 519 3.83 -4.58 29.50
C GLY A 519 3.62 -4.19 28.04
N MET A 520 4.64 -4.39 27.21
CA MET A 520 4.60 -4.18 25.76
C MET A 520 5.28 -5.33 25.02
N PHE A 521 4.83 -5.62 23.81
CA PHE A 521 5.56 -6.45 22.85
C PHE A 521 5.20 -6.05 21.43
N PHE A 522 6.09 -6.37 20.49
CA PHE A 522 5.88 -6.20 19.06
C PHE A 522 5.56 -7.55 18.40
N TRP A 523 4.58 -7.55 17.49
CA TRP A 523 4.29 -8.70 16.65
C TRP A 523 3.60 -8.26 15.35
N ASN A 524 4.17 -8.66 14.22
CA ASN A 524 3.60 -8.47 12.88
C ASN A 524 3.02 -7.08 12.61
N GLY A 525 3.87 -6.04 12.74
CA GLY A 525 3.47 -4.65 12.47
C GLY A 525 2.58 -4.02 13.55
N ARG A 526 2.44 -4.67 14.72
CA ARG A 526 1.60 -4.19 15.83
C ARG A 526 2.39 -4.08 17.12
N LEU A 527 2.21 -2.97 17.82
CA LEU A 527 2.65 -2.78 19.20
C LEU A 527 1.48 -3.14 20.12
N TYR A 528 1.63 -4.21 20.89
CA TYR A 528 0.67 -4.64 21.90
C TYR A 528 1.06 -4.10 23.27
N TYR A 529 0.04 -3.78 24.10
CA TYR A 529 0.29 -3.27 25.44
C TYR A 529 -0.90 -3.52 26.38
N THR A 530 -0.58 -3.58 27.68
CA THR A 530 -1.54 -3.63 28.80
C THR A 530 -1.41 -2.40 29.66
N LEU A 531 -2.47 -2.06 30.40
CA LEU A 531 -2.57 -0.87 31.23
C LEU A 531 -2.89 -1.22 32.67
N THR A 532 -2.35 -0.46 33.62
CA THR A 532 -2.64 -0.61 35.05
C THR A 532 -4.15 -0.59 35.28
N GLY A 533 -4.67 -1.64 35.92
CA GLY A 533 -6.07 -1.78 36.30
C GLY A 533 -7.06 -2.03 35.17
N ASP A 534 -6.57 -2.25 33.93
CA ASP A 534 -7.41 -2.57 32.77
C ASP A 534 -7.28 -4.05 32.41
N THR A 535 -8.41 -4.69 32.12
CA THR A 535 -8.46 -6.14 31.83
C THR A 535 -8.13 -6.47 30.37
N ARG A 536 -7.92 -5.47 29.51
CA ARG A 536 -7.75 -5.63 28.07
C ARG A 536 -6.27 -5.67 27.66
N LEU A 537 -6.00 -6.44 26.59
CA LEU A 537 -4.79 -6.36 25.78
C LEU A 537 -5.11 -5.50 24.58
N TYR A 538 -4.43 -4.36 24.47
CA TYR A 538 -4.57 -3.42 23.37
C TYR A 538 -3.51 -3.61 22.32
N TYR A 539 -3.73 -3.11 21.11
CA TYR A 539 -2.67 -2.88 20.13
C TYR A 539 -2.88 -1.59 19.36
N ARG A 540 -1.79 -1.10 18.78
CA ARG A 540 -1.70 -0.09 17.73
C ARG A 540 -0.84 -0.64 16.60
N TRP A 541 -1.08 -0.19 15.39
CA TRP A 541 -0.13 -0.42 14.33
C TRP A 541 1.20 0.27 14.67
N PHE A 542 2.31 -0.32 14.25
CA PHE A 542 3.65 0.23 14.48
C PHE A 542 4.60 -0.23 13.38
N THR A 543 5.27 0.72 12.70
CA THR A 543 6.35 0.40 11.77
C THR A 543 7.71 0.82 12.32
N PRO A 544 8.62 -0.14 12.59
CA PRO A 544 9.96 0.15 13.12
C PRO A 544 10.84 0.95 12.17
N GLU A 545 10.59 0.89 10.85
CA GLU A 545 11.37 1.60 9.84
C GLU A 545 11.33 3.12 10.06
N SER A 546 10.16 3.70 10.27
CA SER A 546 9.99 5.13 10.52
C SER A 546 9.71 5.47 11.99
N ASN A 547 9.66 4.49 12.89
CA ASN A 547 9.21 4.60 14.28
C ASN A 547 7.79 5.19 14.42
N THR A 548 6.93 4.99 13.43
CA THR A 548 5.57 5.55 13.42
C THR A 548 4.60 4.66 14.17
N LEU A 549 3.83 5.25 15.10
CA LEU A 549 2.68 4.61 15.76
C LEU A 549 1.38 4.97 15.05
N GLY A 550 0.50 3.99 14.90
CA GLY A 550 -0.85 4.19 14.39
C GLY A 550 -1.68 5.11 15.28
N ALA A 551 -2.47 5.99 14.67
CA ALA A 551 -3.35 6.91 15.39
C ALA A 551 -4.44 6.18 16.18
N ASP A 552 -4.91 5.04 15.70
CA ASP A 552 -6.02 4.29 16.28
C ASP A 552 -5.56 3.21 17.28
N THR A 553 -6.39 2.94 18.28
CA THR A 553 -6.22 1.88 19.27
C THR A 553 -7.26 0.78 19.05
N PHE A 554 -6.82 -0.45 19.16
CA PHE A 554 -7.66 -1.64 19.00
C PHE A 554 -7.54 -2.55 20.23
N THR A 555 -8.58 -3.35 20.50
CA THR A 555 -8.55 -4.39 21.55
C THR A 555 -8.31 -5.74 20.89
N ALA A 556 -7.27 -6.45 21.34
CA ALA A 556 -6.94 -7.79 20.88
C ALA A 556 -7.58 -8.89 21.74
N SER A 557 -7.72 -8.67 23.03
CA SER A 557 -8.17 -9.66 24.01
C SER A 557 -8.68 -8.97 25.28
N GLY A 558 -9.52 -9.63 26.05
CA GLY A 558 -10.05 -9.13 27.31
C GLY A 558 -11.10 -10.06 27.92
N THR A 559 -11.98 -9.53 28.76
CA THR A 559 -13.01 -10.32 29.45
C THR A 559 -14.02 -10.97 28.49
N THR A 560 -14.16 -10.46 27.27
CA THR A 560 -15.05 -11.03 26.23
C THR A 560 -14.57 -12.40 25.73
N ASP A 561 -13.28 -12.70 25.83
CA ASP A 561 -12.68 -14.00 25.52
C ASP A 561 -12.24 -14.79 26.76
N GLY A 562 -12.74 -14.39 27.95
CA GLY A 562 -12.45 -15.02 29.22
C GLY A 562 -11.08 -14.71 29.81
N ARG A 563 -10.36 -13.70 29.30
CA ARG A 563 -9.02 -13.32 29.76
C ARG A 563 -9.01 -12.02 30.55
N ASN A 564 -8.09 -11.94 31.52
CA ASN A 564 -7.88 -10.74 32.33
C ASN A 564 -6.39 -10.38 32.35
N TRP A 565 -6.06 -9.23 31.78
CA TRP A 565 -4.69 -8.75 31.63
C TRP A 565 -4.27 -7.72 32.72
N SER A 566 -5.14 -7.41 33.68
CA SER A 566 -4.91 -6.35 34.68
C SER A 566 -3.74 -6.63 35.63
N THR A 567 -3.32 -7.89 35.77
CA THR A 567 -2.24 -8.32 36.69
C THR A 567 -0.88 -8.43 35.99
N VAL A 568 -0.83 -8.21 34.67
CA VAL A 568 0.41 -8.33 33.89
C VAL A 568 1.37 -7.19 34.27
N THR A 569 2.65 -7.55 34.45
CA THR A 569 3.73 -6.63 34.80
C THR A 569 4.84 -6.56 33.75
N GLY A 570 4.83 -7.45 32.76
CA GLY A 570 5.77 -7.45 31.63
C GLY A 570 5.36 -8.50 30.59
N MET A 571 5.67 -8.25 29.33
CA MET A 571 5.34 -9.13 28.22
C MET A 571 6.44 -9.14 27.17
N THR A 572 6.53 -10.26 26.44
CA THR A 572 7.34 -10.38 25.23
C THR A 572 6.76 -11.44 24.29
N MET A 573 7.14 -11.38 23.02
CA MET A 573 6.77 -12.37 22.00
C MET A 573 7.99 -13.18 21.58
N ALA A 574 7.85 -14.50 21.56
CA ALA A 574 8.87 -15.37 20.97
C ALA A 574 8.24 -16.64 20.41
N SER A 575 8.68 -17.11 19.25
CA SER A 575 8.27 -18.37 18.61
C SER A 575 6.75 -18.62 18.61
N GLY A 576 5.94 -17.58 18.28
CA GLY A 576 4.48 -17.66 18.22
C GLY A 576 3.78 -17.78 19.60
N ARG A 577 4.51 -17.51 20.68
CA ARG A 577 3.97 -17.49 22.05
C ARG A 577 4.11 -16.12 22.69
N LEU A 578 3.03 -15.64 23.28
CA LEU A 578 3.05 -14.50 24.19
C LEU A 578 3.50 -15.00 25.57
N ILE A 579 4.68 -14.55 26.00
CA ILE A 579 5.25 -14.80 27.33
C ILE A 579 4.97 -13.57 28.18
N TYR A 580 4.42 -13.75 29.37
CA TYR A 580 4.07 -12.64 30.25
C TYR A 580 4.31 -12.97 31.72
N ALA A 581 4.66 -11.94 32.47
CA ALA A 581 4.81 -12.00 33.92
C ALA A 581 3.62 -11.35 34.62
N THR A 582 3.28 -11.89 35.80
CA THR A 582 2.53 -11.22 36.84
C THR A 582 3.46 -11.00 38.02
N THR A 583 2.99 -10.51 39.18
CA THR A 583 3.84 -10.38 40.39
C THR A 583 4.32 -11.73 40.92
N SER A 584 3.62 -12.84 40.60
CA SER A 584 3.83 -14.16 41.21
C SER A 584 4.05 -15.29 40.22
N THR A 585 3.97 -15.03 38.91
CA THR A 585 4.14 -16.10 37.88
C THR A 585 4.82 -15.59 36.65
N LEU A 586 5.53 -16.48 35.95
CA LEU A 586 5.86 -16.38 34.55
C LEU A 586 5.02 -17.40 33.77
N SER A 587 4.31 -16.94 32.76
CA SER A 587 3.39 -17.78 31.98
C SER A 587 3.55 -17.52 30.49
N SER A 588 3.06 -18.46 29.66
CA SER A 588 2.92 -18.23 28.22
C SER A 588 1.60 -18.75 27.68
N VAL A 589 1.20 -18.22 26.55
CA VAL A 589 0.02 -18.65 25.78
C VAL A 589 0.34 -18.59 24.29
N ALA A 590 -0.20 -19.50 23.49
CA ALA A 590 -0.09 -19.44 22.03
C ALA A 590 -0.71 -18.14 21.51
N PHE A 591 -0.11 -17.59 20.44
CA PHE A 591 -0.55 -16.32 19.86
C PHE A 591 -0.68 -16.49 18.35
N THR A 592 -1.90 -16.42 17.83
CA THR A 592 -2.22 -16.70 16.43
C THR A 592 -3.20 -15.66 15.90
N GLY A 593 -2.98 -15.17 14.67
CA GLY A 593 -3.87 -14.19 14.05
C GLY A 593 -3.95 -12.83 14.79
N GLY A 594 -2.99 -12.55 15.69
CA GLY A 594 -2.97 -11.31 16.45
C GLY A 594 -3.72 -11.35 17.78
N VAL A 595 -4.11 -12.55 18.23
CA VAL A 595 -4.82 -12.76 19.52
C VAL A 595 -4.23 -13.95 20.29
N PRO A 596 -4.31 -13.95 21.64
CA PRO A 596 -3.94 -15.12 22.42
C PRO A 596 -4.93 -16.26 22.20
N THR A 597 -4.42 -17.48 22.02
CA THR A 597 -5.23 -18.68 21.74
C THR A 597 -4.84 -19.84 22.67
N GLY A 598 -5.77 -20.77 22.89
CA GLY A 598 -5.49 -21.99 23.67
C GLY A 598 -5.29 -21.76 25.18
N THR A 599 -4.64 -22.71 25.84
CA THR A 599 -4.43 -22.75 27.28
C THR A 599 -3.16 -22.03 27.73
N ILE A 600 -3.18 -21.47 28.92
CA ILE A 600 -2.03 -20.83 29.56
C ILE A 600 -1.13 -21.94 30.14
N THR A 601 0.19 -21.83 29.91
CA THR A 601 1.22 -22.66 30.52
C THR A 601 1.98 -21.82 31.54
N VAL A 602 2.05 -22.26 32.81
CA VAL A 602 2.86 -21.62 33.85
C VAL A 602 4.26 -22.24 33.82
N HIS A 603 5.29 -21.41 33.76
CA HIS A 603 6.70 -21.83 33.72
C HIS A 603 7.41 -21.65 35.07
N ASP A 604 6.98 -20.66 35.84
CA ASP A 604 7.54 -20.37 37.19
C ASP A 604 6.46 -19.74 38.05
N THR A 605 6.41 -20.16 39.33
CA THR A 605 5.53 -19.62 40.39
C THR A 605 6.29 -18.75 41.38
N GLY A 606 7.52 -18.33 41.05
CA GLY A 606 8.32 -17.41 41.85
C GLY A 606 7.89 -15.95 41.68
N SER A 607 8.60 -15.06 42.35
CA SER A 607 8.36 -13.60 42.30
C SER A 607 8.89 -13.00 40.97
N TRP A 608 8.00 -12.36 40.19
CA TRP A 608 8.31 -11.77 38.88
C TRP A 608 7.93 -10.27 38.79
N PRO A 609 8.30 -9.42 39.81
CA PRO A 609 8.04 -7.99 39.66
C PRO A 609 8.86 -7.44 38.47
N SER A 610 8.17 -6.95 37.45
CA SER A 610 8.83 -6.50 36.23
C SER A 610 8.22 -5.21 35.68
N ARG A 611 8.99 -4.52 34.86
CA ARG A 611 8.59 -3.35 34.06
C ARG A 611 8.55 -3.68 32.57
N GLY A 612 9.09 -4.85 32.20
CA GLY A 612 9.12 -5.37 30.85
C GLY A 612 9.84 -6.70 30.77
N LEU A 613 9.54 -7.47 29.75
CA LEU A 613 10.23 -8.70 29.38
C LEU A 613 10.76 -8.58 27.95
N LEU A 614 11.91 -9.19 27.67
CA LEU A 614 12.47 -9.27 26.32
C LEU A 614 12.96 -10.70 26.09
N VAL A 615 12.90 -11.19 24.85
CA VAL A 615 13.62 -12.40 24.44
C VAL A 615 14.59 -12.02 23.34
N LEU A 616 15.85 -12.42 23.50
CA LEU A 616 16.90 -12.20 22.53
C LEU A 616 17.64 -13.51 22.22
N ASN A 617 18.13 -13.65 21.00
CA ASN A 617 19.06 -14.69 20.60
C ASN A 617 20.44 -14.05 20.53
N LEU A 618 21.21 -14.20 21.59
CA LEU A 618 22.58 -13.69 21.65
C LEU A 618 23.51 -14.57 20.79
N PRO A 619 24.54 -14.01 20.15
CA PRO A 619 25.59 -14.81 19.55
C PRO A 619 26.22 -15.72 20.62
N THR A 620 26.36 -17.02 20.31
CA THR A 620 27.04 -18.00 21.15
C THR A 620 28.54 -17.78 21.17
#